data_c693604644387bbbeb9fb9213110a870
#
_entry.id   c693604644387bbbeb9fb9213110a870
#
_cell.length_a   1.000
_cell.length_b   1.000
_cell.length_c   1.000
_cell.angle_alpha   90.00
_cell.angle_beta   90.00
_cell.angle_gamma   90.00
#
_symmetry.space_group_name_H-M   'P 1'
#
loop_
_entity.id
_entity.type
_entity.pdbx_description
1 polymer ?
#
loop_
_entity_poly.entity_id
_entity_poly.type
_entity_poly.pdbx_seq_one_letter_code
_entity_poly.pdbx_strand_id
1 'polypeptide(L)'
;FSGAIHERADEERFPLDGTLELTHRCNLTCVHCYVNLPANDREARNTELTCEECCRAIDAMVEEGCLYLLITGGEPLLRRDFRDIYLHAKRRGLLVTLFTNGCLVTPDLADFLADYPPFSVEITLYGASEEVYERVTGIPGAYHKCLRGIRLLRERRLPLRLKTVGLSLNRHEVSQMQRMADDLGVEFNFDPHIHPRIDCSHQPCETRMSPEAVVALDLADPQMAEAWREEFLPENLGVPESDDLYLCGAGVANFVVDPYGELELCLISRHYGHNLREKGFREDHIAVLLDAIA
;
A
#
# COMPACT_ATOMS: atom_id res chain seq x y z
N PHE A 1 17.98 -11.56 -8.60
CA PHE A 1 18.31 -11.54 -7.16
C PHE A 1 17.03 -11.43 -6.31
N SER A 2 16.10 -10.51 -6.64
CA SER A 2 14.86 -10.36 -5.89
C SER A 2 14.00 -11.64 -5.94
N GLY A 3 13.80 -12.26 -7.11
CA GLY A 3 13.00 -13.49 -7.24
C GLY A 3 13.52 -14.62 -6.34
N ALA A 4 14.82 -14.90 -6.37
CA ALA A 4 15.40 -15.97 -5.56
C ALA A 4 15.27 -15.78 -4.04
N ILE A 5 15.24 -14.51 -3.55
CA ILE A 5 15.03 -14.28 -2.11
C ILE A 5 13.57 -14.44 -1.72
N HIS A 6 12.62 -14.08 -2.62
CA HIS A 6 11.19 -14.30 -2.37
C HIS A 6 10.86 -15.81 -2.41
N GLU A 7 11.35 -16.55 -3.40
CA GLU A 7 11.21 -18.02 -3.45
C GLU A 7 11.71 -18.66 -2.16
N ARG A 8 12.88 -18.24 -1.68
CA ARG A 8 13.42 -18.72 -0.42
C ARG A 8 12.58 -18.32 0.79
N ALA A 9 12.03 -17.10 0.81
CA ALA A 9 11.17 -16.64 1.89
C ALA A 9 9.87 -17.45 1.95
N ASP A 10 9.31 -17.81 0.80
CA ASP A 10 8.13 -18.65 0.69
C ASP A 10 8.42 -20.10 1.15
N GLU A 11 9.58 -20.68 0.75
CA GLU A 11 9.99 -22.02 1.15
C GLU A 11 10.34 -22.13 2.64
N GLU A 12 11.10 -21.18 3.18
CA GLU A 12 11.58 -21.17 4.57
C GLU A 12 10.60 -20.48 5.53
N ARG A 13 9.54 -19.84 5.00
CA ARG A 13 8.49 -19.13 5.72
C ARG A 13 9.04 -18.09 6.70
N PHE A 14 9.82 -17.13 6.21
CA PHE A 14 10.26 -16.00 7.00
C PHE A 14 9.66 -14.68 6.47
N PRO A 15 9.37 -13.72 7.36
CA PRO A 15 8.62 -12.51 7.04
C PRO A 15 9.47 -11.48 6.26
N LEU A 16 9.64 -11.70 4.95
CA LEU A 16 10.48 -10.86 4.08
C LEU A 16 9.89 -9.47 3.85
N ASP A 17 8.55 -9.38 3.66
CA ASP A 17 7.82 -8.18 3.28
C ASP A 17 6.88 -7.73 4.40
N GLY A 18 7.24 -6.64 5.06
CA GLY A 18 6.43 -6.03 6.12
C GLY A 18 5.64 -4.82 5.63
N THR A 19 4.44 -4.66 6.14
CA THR A 19 3.66 -3.43 6.02
C THR A 19 3.46 -2.81 7.38
N LEU A 20 3.76 -1.52 7.53
CA LEU A 20 3.47 -0.73 8.72
C LEU A 20 2.50 0.38 8.37
N GLU A 21 1.26 0.27 8.85
CA GLU A 21 0.29 1.35 8.77
C GLU A 21 0.52 2.31 9.93
N LEU A 22 0.98 3.52 9.65
CA LEU A 22 1.30 4.49 10.71
C LEU A 22 0.06 5.10 11.34
N THR A 23 -1.04 5.21 10.60
CA THR A 23 -2.30 5.81 11.03
C THR A 23 -3.43 5.40 10.10
N HIS A 24 -4.64 5.25 10.61
CA HIS A 24 -5.84 5.13 9.77
C HIS A 24 -6.45 6.50 9.42
N ARG A 25 -5.96 7.59 10.00
CA ARG A 25 -6.40 8.96 9.70
C ARG A 25 -5.88 9.40 8.34
N CYS A 26 -6.71 10.15 7.61
CA CYS A 26 -6.36 10.68 6.29
C CYS A 26 -6.86 12.12 6.12
N ASN A 27 -6.13 12.90 5.33
CA ASN A 27 -6.55 14.24 4.90
C ASN A 27 -7.49 14.21 3.69
N LEU A 28 -7.76 13.02 3.13
CA LEU A 28 -8.75 12.77 2.09
C LEU A 28 -9.91 11.94 2.65
N THR A 29 -11.03 11.89 1.92
CA THR A 29 -12.22 11.10 2.27
C THR A 29 -12.67 10.23 1.09
N CYS A 30 -11.72 9.49 0.51
CA CYS A 30 -11.93 8.73 -0.71
C CYS A 30 -13.11 7.77 -0.59
N VAL A 31 -13.97 7.76 -1.61
CA VAL A 31 -15.22 6.96 -1.63
C VAL A 31 -14.99 5.45 -1.56
N HIS A 32 -13.84 4.98 -2.03
CA HIS A 32 -13.45 3.56 -2.09
C HIS A 32 -12.56 3.12 -0.91
N CYS A 33 -12.21 4.05 0.00
CA CYS A 33 -11.21 3.78 1.03
C CYS A 33 -11.73 2.76 2.06
N TYR A 34 -10.89 1.78 2.40
CA TYR A 34 -11.21 0.73 3.36
C TYR A 34 -11.00 1.15 4.82
N VAL A 35 -10.19 2.18 5.11
CA VAL A 35 -9.94 2.68 6.48
C VAL A 35 -10.55 4.06 6.76
N ASN A 36 -10.27 5.08 6.02
CA ASN A 36 -10.85 6.43 5.92
C ASN A 36 -11.32 7.08 7.24
N LEU A 37 -10.44 7.22 8.23
CA LEU A 37 -10.73 8.03 9.42
C LEU A 37 -10.36 9.50 9.18
N PRO A 38 -11.12 10.47 9.75
CA PRO A 38 -10.81 11.88 9.60
C PRO A 38 -9.42 12.24 10.15
N ALA A 39 -8.72 13.18 9.51
CA ALA A 39 -7.38 13.63 9.93
C ALA A 39 -7.32 14.13 11.38
N ASN A 40 -8.44 14.68 11.89
CA ASN A 40 -8.55 15.21 13.23
C ASN A 40 -9.20 14.26 14.26
N ASP A 41 -9.37 12.99 13.90
CA ASP A 41 -9.87 11.98 14.82
C ASP A 41 -8.91 11.86 16.03
N ARG A 42 -9.43 12.23 17.21
CA ARG A 42 -8.67 12.28 18.45
C ARG A 42 -8.55 10.91 19.10
N GLU A 43 -9.59 10.09 18.98
CA GLU A 43 -9.61 8.75 19.56
C GLU A 43 -8.59 7.87 18.86
N ALA A 44 -8.68 7.81 17.52
CA ALA A 44 -7.70 7.11 16.70
C ALA A 44 -6.27 7.57 17.02
N ARG A 45 -6.05 8.90 17.04
CA ARG A 45 -4.73 9.47 17.33
C ARG A 45 -4.16 9.09 18.69
N ASN A 46 -5.00 8.98 19.72
CA ASN A 46 -4.58 8.71 21.09
C ASN A 46 -4.28 7.21 21.31
N THR A 47 -4.80 6.35 20.45
CA THR A 47 -4.62 4.90 20.52
C THR A 47 -3.54 4.37 19.57
N GLU A 48 -3.12 5.18 18.57
CA GLU A 48 -2.02 4.83 17.66
C GLU A 48 -0.75 4.49 18.42
N LEU A 49 0.07 3.61 17.83
CA LEU A 49 1.42 3.33 18.33
C LEU A 49 2.22 4.63 18.42
N THR A 50 2.91 4.82 19.52
CA THR A 50 3.88 5.91 19.69
C THR A 50 5.07 5.72 18.74
N CYS A 51 5.87 6.77 18.53
CA CYS A 51 7.12 6.67 17.77
C CYS A 51 8.02 5.54 18.28
N GLU A 52 8.13 5.42 19.59
CA GLU A 52 8.97 4.41 20.25
C GLU A 52 8.42 3.00 20.02
N GLU A 53 7.10 2.81 20.08
CA GLU A 53 6.45 1.53 19.78
C GLU A 53 6.62 1.15 18.31
N CYS A 54 6.47 2.11 17.36
CA CYS A 54 6.75 1.87 15.94
C CYS A 54 8.22 1.46 15.72
N CYS A 55 9.18 2.13 16.40
CA CYS A 55 10.60 1.77 16.29
C CYS A 55 10.86 0.35 16.83
N ARG A 56 10.25 -0.03 17.96
CA ARG A 56 10.37 -1.40 18.49
C ARG A 56 9.76 -2.45 17.54
N ALA A 57 8.61 -2.14 16.92
CA ALA A 57 8.02 -3.02 15.92
C ALA A 57 8.97 -3.20 14.72
N ILE A 58 9.56 -2.11 14.21
CA ILE A 58 10.55 -2.15 13.13
C ILE A 58 11.78 -2.99 13.53
N ASP A 59 12.28 -2.83 14.77
CA ASP A 59 13.40 -3.63 15.26
C ASP A 59 13.08 -5.11 15.26
N ALA A 60 11.90 -5.48 15.74
CA ALA A 60 11.43 -6.87 15.76
C ALA A 60 11.25 -7.45 14.33
N MET A 61 10.68 -6.67 13.40
CA MET A 61 10.58 -7.07 11.99
C MET A 61 11.95 -7.41 11.39
N VAL A 62 12.95 -6.56 11.64
CA VAL A 62 14.32 -6.78 11.14
C VAL A 62 14.97 -8.01 11.77
N GLU A 63 14.75 -8.25 13.05
CA GLU A 63 15.28 -9.42 13.77
C GLU A 63 14.70 -10.74 13.22
N GLU A 64 13.48 -10.72 12.69
CA GLU A 64 12.83 -11.87 12.06
C GLU A 64 13.12 -12.00 10.54
N GLY A 65 13.90 -11.09 9.96
CA GLY A 65 14.38 -11.22 8.58
C GLY A 65 13.70 -10.29 7.58
N CYS A 66 12.81 -9.39 8.02
CA CYS A 66 12.17 -8.41 7.13
C CYS A 66 13.22 -7.54 6.44
N LEU A 67 13.11 -7.42 5.13
CA LEU A 67 13.98 -6.59 4.28
C LEU A 67 13.21 -5.46 3.61
N TYR A 68 12.00 -5.73 3.12
CA TYR A 68 11.16 -4.77 2.45
C TYR A 68 10.09 -4.25 3.43
N LEU A 69 10.02 -2.93 3.60
CA LEU A 69 9.01 -2.31 4.46
C LEU A 69 8.17 -1.32 3.67
N LEU A 70 6.88 -1.62 3.58
CA LEU A 70 5.88 -0.66 3.12
C LEU A 70 5.42 0.21 4.29
N ILE A 71 5.67 1.51 4.22
CA ILE A 71 5.05 2.49 5.13
C ILE A 71 3.82 3.08 4.45
N THR A 72 2.67 2.90 5.10
CA THR A 72 1.36 3.29 4.58
C THR A 72 0.38 3.66 5.70
N GLY A 73 -0.92 3.49 5.44
CA GLY A 73 -2.03 3.73 6.36
C GLY A 73 -3.15 4.49 5.67
N GLY A 74 -3.83 5.41 6.39
CA GLY A 74 -4.65 6.43 5.76
C GLY A 74 -3.75 7.41 5.00
N GLU A 75 -3.08 8.31 5.74
CA GLU A 75 -1.98 9.13 5.17
C GLU A 75 -0.83 9.19 6.19
N PRO A 76 0.29 8.50 5.94
CA PRO A 76 1.40 8.43 6.90
C PRO A 76 2.02 9.79 7.18
N LEU A 77 2.00 10.72 6.23
CA LEU A 77 2.56 12.06 6.37
C LEU A 77 1.74 12.99 7.31
N LEU A 78 0.59 12.54 7.81
CA LEU A 78 -0.14 13.22 8.90
C LEU A 78 0.56 13.09 10.24
N ARG A 79 1.39 12.08 10.43
CA ARG A 79 2.12 11.89 11.67
C ARG A 79 3.28 12.87 11.79
N ARG A 80 3.37 13.53 12.93
CA ARG A 80 4.44 14.51 13.20
C ARG A 80 5.81 13.86 13.36
N ASP A 81 5.81 12.62 13.83
CA ASP A 81 6.98 11.77 14.08
C ASP A 81 7.32 10.86 12.89
N PHE A 82 6.67 11.06 11.71
CA PHE A 82 6.93 10.29 10.49
C PHE A 82 8.42 10.20 10.17
N ARG A 83 9.15 11.34 10.26
CA ARG A 83 10.58 11.38 9.91
C ARG A 83 11.43 10.53 10.85
N ASP A 84 11.13 10.51 12.12
CA ASP A 84 11.87 9.73 13.11
C ASP A 84 11.67 8.23 12.88
N ILE A 85 10.43 7.81 12.65
CA ILE A 85 10.08 6.41 12.33
C ILE A 85 10.73 5.98 11.01
N TYR A 86 10.61 6.81 9.97
CA TYR A 86 11.22 6.55 8.66
C TYR A 86 12.73 6.41 8.75
N LEU A 87 13.42 7.34 9.44
CA LEU A 87 14.87 7.28 9.64
C LEU A 87 15.30 6.05 10.44
N HIS A 88 14.51 5.64 11.43
CA HIS A 88 14.76 4.42 12.16
C HIS A 88 14.75 3.22 11.23
N ALA A 89 13.70 3.05 10.42
CA ALA A 89 13.61 1.99 9.42
C ALA A 89 14.81 1.98 8.45
N LYS A 90 15.18 3.15 7.94
CA LYS A 90 16.36 3.31 7.06
C LYS A 90 17.67 2.92 7.75
N ARG A 91 17.86 3.29 9.01
CA ARG A 91 19.07 2.94 9.80
C ARG A 91 19.14 1.46 10.14
N ARG A 92 18.00 0.79 10.23
CA ARG A 92 17.92 -0.67 10.39
C ARG A 92 18.20 -1.44 9.09
N GLY A 93 18.40 -0.74 7.96
CA GLY A 93 18.77 -1.33 6.67
C GLY A 93 17.58 -1.73 5.79
N LEU A 94 16.36 -1.37 6.17
CA LEU A 94 15.15 -1.71 5.40
C LEU A 94 15.07 -0.96 4.07
N LEU A 95 14.59 -1.64 3.05
CA LEU A 95 14.20 -1.09 1.76
C LEU A 95 12.78 -0.53 1.89
N VAL A 96 12.70 0.78 2.20
CA VAL A 96 11.42 1.41 2.51
C VAL A 96 10.70 1.88 1.25
N THR A 97 9.48 1.37 1.03
CA THR A 97 8.50 1.93 0.09
C THR A 97 7.52 2.81 0.86
N LEU A 98 7.28 4.01 0.36
CA LEU A 98 6.32 4.96 0.95
C LEU A 98 5.08 5.09 0.07
N PHE A 99 3.91 4.73 0.60
CA PHE A 99 2.62 5.03 -0.02
C PHE A 99 2.06 6.31 0.56
N THR A 100 1.71 7.26 -0.30
CA THR A 100 1.11 8.55 0.10
C THR A 100 0.15 9.05 -0.98
N ASN A 101 -0.80 9.87 -0.58
CA ASN A 101 -1.64 10.60 -1.54
C ASN A 101 -0.96 11.85 -2.14
N GLY A 102 0.26 12.17 -1.69
CA GLY A 102 1.08 13.27 -2.20
C GLY A 102 0.65 14.67 -1.76
N CYS A 103 -0.54 14.84 -1.19
CA CYS A 103 -1.07 16.17 -0.87
C CYS A 103 -0.31 16.91 0.25
N LEU A 104 0.37 16.17 1.11
CA LEU A 104 1.12 16.70 2.25
C LEU A 104 2.62 16.84 1.98
N VAL A 105 3.08 16.53 0.77
CA VAL A 105 4.49 16.69 0.39
C VAL A 105 4.81 18.19 0.32
N THR A 106 5.76 18.61 1.16
CA THR A 106 6.33 19.95 1.20
C THR A 106 7.74 19.96 0.62
N PRO A 107 8.30 21.12 0.23
CA PRO A 107 9.71 21.20 -0.20
C PRO A 107 10.67 20.59 0.84
N ASP A 108 10.50 20.94 2.10
CA ASP A 108 11.32 20.45 3.21
C ASP A 108 11.21 18.92 3.41
N LEU A 109 10.01 18.33 3.23
CA LEU A 109 9.86 16.88 3.27
C LEU A 109 10.52 16.20 2.05
N ALA A 110 10.38 16.81 0.88
CA ALA A 110 11.00 16.28 -0.34
C ALA A 110 12.54 16.38 -0.28
N ASP A 111 13.11 17.44 0.32
CA ASP A 111 14.54 17.57 0.60
C ASP A 111 15.00 16.46 1.60
N PHE A 112 14.26 16.25 2.67
CA PHE A 112 14.53 15.18 3.62
C PHE A 112 14.52 13.79 2.95
N LEU A 113 13.53 13.50 2.10
CA LEU A 113 13.48 12.23 1.37
C LEU A 113 14.62 12.10 0.34
N ALA A 114 15.14 13.22 -0.19
CA ALA A 114 16.31 13.21 -1.08
C ALA A 114 17.61 12.92 -0.32
N ASP A 115 17.74 13.41 0.92
CA ASP A 115 18.87 13.11 1.79
C ASP A 115 18.85 11.63 2.27
N TYR A 116 17.67 11.06 2.43
CA TYR A 116 17.44 9.68 2.87
C TYR A 116 16.50 8.95 1.89
N PRO A 117 16.95 8.64 0.66
CA PRO A 117 16.04 8.18 -0.38
C PRO A 117 15.35 6.85 -0.01
N PRO A 118 14.01 6.78 -0.23
CA PRO A 118 13.28 5.52 -0.13
C PRO A 118 13.67 4.58 -1.28
N PHE A 119 13.27 3.32 -1.16
CA PHE A 119 13.33 2.38 -2.28
C PHE A 119 12.36 2.80 -3.39
N SER A 120 11.14 3.21 -3.00
CA SER A 120 10.15 3.80 -3.90
C SER A 120 9.21 4.75 -3.14
N VAL A 121 8.72 5.78 -3.82
CA VAL A 121 7.52 6.54 -3.39
C VAL A 121 6.41 6.24 -4.38
N GLU A 122 5.26 5.79 -3.88
CA GLU A 122 4.10 5.55 -4.72
C GLU A 122 2.99 6.52 -4.37
N ILE A 123 2.57 7.31 -5.36
CA ILE A 123 1.46 8.24 -5.23
C ILE A 123 0.25 7.72 -5.98
N THR A 124 -0.89 7.68 -5.29
CA THR A 124 -2.16 7.35 -5.93
C THR A 124 -2.76 8.58 -6.60
N LEU A 125 -2.89 8.52 -7.93
CA LEU A 125 -3.54 9.52 -8.75
C LEU A 125 -4.97 9.07 -9.06
N TYR A 126 -5.97 9.74 -8.50
CA TYR A 126 -7.38 9.30 -8.57
C TYR A 126 -8.16 9.83 -9.77
N GLY A 127 -7.57 10.72 -10.56
CA GLY A 127 -8.13 11.31 -11.77
C GLY A 127 -7.07 12.12 -12.51
N ALA A 128 -7.25 12.28 -13.81
CA ALA A 128 -6.45 13.16 -14.66
C ALA A 128 -6.97 14.59 -14.69
N SER A 129 -8.21 14.79 -14.26
CA SER A 129 -8.87 16.10 -14.09
C SER A 129 -9.15 16.40 -12.63
N GLU A 130 -9.24 17.68 -12.31
CA GLU A 130 -9.62 18.16 -10.97
C GLU A 130 -11.01 17.63 -10.57
N GLU A 131 -11.96 17.67 -11.51
CA GLU A 131 -13.34 17.21 -11.28
C GLU A 131 -13.39 15.74 -10.83
N VAL A 132 -12.75 14.85 -11.57
CA VAL A 132 -12.75 13.40 -11.26
C VAL A 132 -11.96 13.12 -10.00
N TYR A 133 -10.77 13.70 -9.88
CA TYR A 133 -9.92 13.51 -8.70
C TYR A 133 -10.63 13.92 -7.41
N GLU A 134 -11.26 15.10 -7.39
CA GLU A 134 -11.92 15.63 -6.19
C GLU A 134 -13.25 14.93 -5.90
N ARG A 135 -13.95 14.45 -6.93
CA ARG A 135 -15.13 13.59 -6.75
C ARG A 135 -14.76 12.26 -6.09
N VAL A 136 -13.61 11.67 -6.41
CA VAL A 136 -13.13 10.43 -5.78
C VAL A 136 -12.63 10.70 -4.37
N THR A 137 -11.86 11.75 -4.16
CA THR A 137 -11.19 12.03 -2.88
C THR A 137 -12.05 12.81 -1.88
N GLY A 138 -13.14 13.41 -2.33
CA GLY A 138 -14.08 14.19 -1.50
C GLY A 138 -13.52 15.52 -0.98
N ILE A 139 -12.33 15.97 -1.41
CA ILE A 139 -11.65 17.17 -0.86
C ILE A 139 -11.32 18.17 -1.96
N PRO A 140 -11.94 19.36 -1.99
CA PRO A 140 -11.61 20.43 -2.91
C PRO A 140 -10.15 20.89 -2.79
N GLY A 141 -9.49 21.16 -3.92
CA GLY A 141 -8.09 21.56 -4.02
C GLY A 141 -7.08 20.42 -3.79
N ALA A 142 -7.55 19.17 -3.62
CA ALA A 142 -6.67 18.02 -3.42
C ALA A 142 -5.89 17.67 -4.69
N TYR A 143 -6.49 17.81 -5.87
CA TYR A 143 -5.83 17.58 -7.15
C TYR A 143 -4.55 18.39 -7.31
N HIS A 144 -4.65 19.70 -7.13
CA HIS A 144 -3.48 20.58 -7.25
C HIS A 144 -2.40 20.33 -6.19
N LYS A 145 -2.82 19.91 -4.98
CA LYS A 145 -1.86 19.53 -3.92
C LYS A 145 -1.11 18.24 -4.28
N CYS A 146 -1.80 17.24 -4.82
CA CYS A 146 -1.19 15.99 -5.30
C CYS A 146 -0.18 16.27 -6.43
N LEU A 147 -0.57 17.01 -7.47
CA LEU A 147 0.31 17.38 -8.58
C LEU A 147 1.54 18.17 -8.12
N ARG A 148 1.35 19.06 -7.14
CA ARG A 148 2.50 19.76 -6.53
C ARG A 148 3.43 18.78 -5.82
N GLY A 149 2.90 17.83 -5.08
CA GLY A 149 3.68 16.78 -4.41
C GLY A 149 4.48 15.94 -5.40
N ILE A 150 3.84 15.46 -6.47
CA ILE A 150 4.48 14.74 -7.58
C ILE A 150 5.65 15.55 -8.15
N ARG A 151 5.42 16.84 -8.46
CA ARG A 151 6.46 17.73 -9.00
C ARG A 151 7.64 17.87 -8.03
N LEU A 152 7.39 18.12 -6.75
CA LEU A 152 8.45 18.29 -5.73
C LEU A 152 9.34 17.04 -5.59
N LEU A 153 8.77 15.85 -5.65
CA LEU A 153 9.53 14.59 -5.60
C LEU A 153 10.33 14.38 -6.89
N ARG A 154 9.73 14.69 -8.05
CA ARG A 154 10.39 14.60 -9.35
C ARG A 154 11.59 15.56 -9.48
N GLU A 155 11.43 16.81 -9.06
CA GLU A 155 12.52 17.81 -9.06
C GLU A 155 13.75 17.32 -8.29
N ARG A 156 13.55 16.44 -7.29
CA ARG A 156 14.61 15.82 -6.47
C ARG A 156 15.06 14.45 -6.96
N ARG A 157 14.52 14.00 -8.11
CA ARG A 157 14.85 12.72 -8.74
C ARG A 157 14.61 11.51 -7.80
N LEU A 158 13.61 11.61 -6.94
CA LEU A 158 13.21 10.49 -6.09
C LEU A 158 12.61 9.36 -6.94
N PRO A 159 12.77 8.09 -6.52
CA PRO A 159 12.20 6.93 -7.20
C PRO A 159 10.68 6.94 -7.03
N LEU A 160 9.99 7.62 -7.94
CA LEU A 160 8.55 7.83 -7.93
C LEU A 160 7.85 6.87 -8.88
N ARG A 161 6.75 6.30 -8.40
CA ARG A 161 5.75 5.58 -9.19
C ARG A 161 4.39 6.22 -9.00
N LEU A 162 3.56 6.21 -10.03
CA LEU A 162 2.16 6.57 -9.92
C LEU A 162 1.31 5.31 -9.98
N LYS A 163 0.21 5.32 -9.26
CA LYS A 163 -0.78 4.26 -9.33
C LYS A 163 -2.18 4.84 -9.28
N THR A 164 -3.16 4.07 -9.72
CA THR A 164 -4.56 4.41 -9.53
C THR A 164 -5.35 3.19 -9.10
N VAL A 165 -6.40 3.46 -8.32
CA VAL A 165 -7.44 2.46 -8.07
C VAL A 165 -8.54 2.69 -9.09
N GLY A 166 -8.89 1.62 -9.84
CA GLY A 166 -9.90 1.65 -10.88
C GLY A 166 -11.32 1.69 -10.31
N LEU A 167 -12.00 2.79 -10.57
CA LEU A 167 -13.36 3.03 -10.09
C LEU A 167 -14.31 3.30 -11.25
N SER A 168 -15.59 3.04 -11.07
CA SER A 168 -16.64 3.47 -12.02
C SER A 168 -16.58 4.98 -12.28
N LEU A 169 -16.09 5.75 -11.30
CA LEU A 169 -15.96 7.20 -11.35
C LEU A 169 -14.79 7.71 -12.20
N ASN A 170 -13.68 6.99 -12.26
CA ASN A 170 -12.44 7.45 -12.93
C ASN A 170 -12.01 6.58 -14.13
N ARG A 171 -12.73 5.48 -14.45
CA ARG A 171 -12.35 4.54 -15.50
C ARG A 171 -12.07 5.19 -16.86
N HIS A 172 -12.79 6.28 -17.17
CA HIS A 172 -12.65 6.99 -18.44
C HIS A 172 -11.39 7.87 -18.51
N GLU A 173 -10.71 8.08 -17.39
CA GLU A 173 -9.47 8.85 -17.31
C GLU A 173 -8.21 7.98 -17.08
N VAL A 174 -8.34 6.65 -16.93
CA VAL A 174 -7.20 5.75 -16.66
C VAL A 174 -6.11 5.90 -17.73
N SER A 175 -6.47 5.83 -19.02
CA SER A 175 -5.49 6.02 -20.10
C SER A 175 -4.88 7.43 -20.13
N GLN A 176 -5.57 8.44 -19.57
CA GLN A 176 -5.03 9.79 -19.45
C GLN A 176 -4.06 9.88 -18.27
N MET A 177 -4.36 9.23 -17.15
CA MET A 177 -3.43 9.11 -16.01
C MET A 177 -2.16 8.36 -16.41
N GLN A 178 -2.27 7.29 -17.22
CA GLN A 178 -1.13 6.59 -17.80
C GLN A 178 -0.25 7.57 -18.59
N ARG A 179 -0.83 8.33 -19.54
CA ARG A 179 -0.07 9.33 -20.31
C ARG A 179 0.61 10.37 -19.44
N MET A 180 -0.04 10.81 -18.35
CA MET A 180 0.59 11.73 -17.39
C MET A 180 1.82 11.11 -16.73
N ALA A 181 1.80 9.83 -16.42
CA ALA A 181 2.96 9.11 -15.88
C ALA A 181 4.06 8.95 -16.93
N ASP A 182 3.71 8.63 -18.17
CA ASP A 182 4.62 8.53 -19.31
C ASP A 182 5.34 9.87 -19.57
N ASP A 183 4.61 10.98 -19.57
CA ASP A 183 5.16 12.34 -19.73
C ASP A 183 6.12 12.71 -18.58
N LEU A 184 5.87 12.17 -17.40
CA LEU A 184 6.76 12.31 -16.25
C LEU A 184 7.94 11.31 -16.29
N GLY A 185 7.91 10.30 -17.14
CA GLY A 185 8.90 9.21 -17.20
C GLY A 185 8.90 8.37 -15.93
N VAL A 186 7.73 8.05 -15.38
CA VAL A 186 7.55 7.21 -14.19
C VAL A 186 6.61 6.05 -14.51
N GLU A 187 6.77 4.95 -13.77
CA GLU A 187 5.89 3.80 -13.90
C GLU A 187 4.47 4.14 -13.42
N PHE A 188 3.47 3.52 -14.04
CA PHE A 188 2.08 3.64 -13.67
C PHE A 188 1.48 2.26 -13.43
N ASN A 189 0.79 2.09 -12.30
CA ASN A 189 0.10 0.87 -11.95
C ASN A 189 -1.41 1.12 -11.83
N PHE A 190 -2.18 0.20 -12.39
CA PHE A 190 -3.63 0.18 -12.29
C PHE A 190 -4.08 -1.01 -11.46
N ASP A 191 -4.91 -0.77 -10.43
CA ASP A 191 -5.49 -1.81 -9.58
C ASP A 191 -7.02 -1.65 -9.53
N PRO A 192 -7.80 -2.60 -10.05
CA PRO A 192 -9.27 -2.54 -10.04
C PRO A 192 -9.89 -3.10 -8.75
N HIS A 193 -9.10 -3.59 -7.80
CA HIS A 193 -9.63 -4.26 -6.62
C HIS A 193 -10.15 -3.27 -5.59
N ILE A 194 -11.42 -3.42 -5.22
CA ILE A 194 -12.07 -2.66 -4.15
C ILE A 194 -12.59 -3.62 -3.10
N HIS A 195 -12.26 -3.34 -1.85
CA HIS A 195 -12.66 -4.16 -0.71
C HIS A 195 -13.68 -3.41 0.16
N PRO A 196 -14.51 -4.14 0.94
CA PRO A 196 -15.29 -3.56 2.02
C PRO A 196 -14.37 -2.80 3.00
N ARG A 197 -14.94 -1.92 3.81
CA ARG A 197 -14.19 -1.31 4.91
C ARG A 197 -13.86 -2.33 6.00
N ILE A 198 -12.88 -2.00 6.83
CA ILE A 198 -12.49 -2.84 7.99
C ILE A 198 -13.64 -3.02 9.01
N ASP A 199 -14.63 -2.11 9.02
CA ASP A 199 -15.87 -2.24 9.79
C ASP A 199 -16.94 -3.11 9.10
N CYS A 200 -16.58 -3.79 8.02
CA CYS A 200 -17.45 -4.60 7.17
C CYS A 200 -18.51 -3.82 6.38
N SER A 201 -18.47 -2.49 6.35
CA SER A 201 -19.39 -1.72 5.50
C SER A 201 -19.04 -1.85 4.01
N HIS A 202 -20.06 -2.10 3.16
CA HIS A 202 -19.90 -2.37 1.74
C HIS A 202 -19.93 -1.12 0.86
N GLN A 203 -20.04 0.07 1.41
CA GLN A 203 -20.12 1.32 0.64
C GLN A 203 -19.01 1.50 -0.39
N PRO A 204 -17.72 1.20 -0.12
CA PRO A 204 -16.66 1.25 -1.13
C PRO A 204 -16.96 0.40 -2.37
N CYS A 205 -17.58 -0.77 -2.17
CA CYS A 205 -17.86 -1.72 -3.25
C CYS A 205 -18.85 -1.19 -4.31
N GLU A 206 -19.66 -0.16 -3.97
CA GLU A 206 -20.56 0.51 -4.92
C GLU A 206 -19.79 1.25 -6.02
N THR A 207 -18.51 1.53 -5.81
CA THR A 207 -17.65 2.21 -6.77
C THR A 207 -16.89 1.27 -7.69
N ARG A 208 -17.08 -0.04 -7.57
CA ARG A 208 -16.43 -1.05 -8.40
C ARG A 208 -16.73 -0.83 -9.88
N MET A 209 -15.76 -1.13 -10.70
CA MET A 209 -15.98 -1.30 -12.14
C MET A 209 -16.64 -2.65 -12.40
N SER A 210 -17.36 -2.77 -13.52
CA SER A 210 -17.79 -4.10 -13.97
C SER A 210 -16.59 -4.91 -14.47
N PRO A 211 -16.63 -6.24 -14.39
CA PRO A 211 -15.56 -7.09 -14.92
C PRO A 211 -15.23 -6.80 -16.39
N GLU A 212 -16.25 -6.53 -17.21
CA GLU A 212 -16.09 -6.21 -18.62
C GLU A 212 -15.34 -4.88 -18.82
N ALA A 213 -15.56 -3.91 -17.93
CA ALA A 213 -14.87 -2.63 -17.99
C ALA A 213 -13.40 -2.75 -17.56
N VAL A 214 -13.08 -3.65 -16.61
CA VAL A 214 -11.70 -3.98 -16.21
C VAL A 214 -10.98 -4.63 -17.39
N VAL A 215 -11.54 -5.71 -17.93
CA VAL A 215 -10.96 -6.43 -19.08
C VAL A 215 -10.76 -5.50 -20.29
N ALA A 216 -11.69 -4.58 -20.53
CA ALA A 216 -11.55 -3.62 -21.63
C ALA A 216 -10.37 -2.65 -21.43
N LEU A 217 -10.05 -2.27 -20.19
CA LEU A 217 -8.88 -1.44 -19.89
C LEU A 217 -7.58 -2.23 -20.01
N ASP A 218 -7.53 -3.44 -19.48
CA ASP A 218 -6.36 -4.32 -19.57
C ASP A 218 -6.02 -4.64 -21.03
N LEU A 219 -7.03 -4.98 -21.84
CA LEU A 219 -6.83 -5.27 -23.25
C LEU A 219 -6.49 -4.03 -24.10
N ALA A 220 -6.74 -2.84 -23.60
CA ALA A 220 -6.32 -1.59 -24.26
C ALA A 220 -4.80 -1.33 -24.08
N ASP A 221 -4.17 -1.92 -23.09
CA ASP A 221 -2.72 -1.92 -22.91
C ASP A 221 -2.10 -3.12 -23.66
N PRO A 222 -1.22 -2.90 -24.65
CA PRO A 222 -0.63 -4.00 -25.42
C PRO A 222 0.19 -4.98 -24.59
N GLN A 223 0.87 -4.51 -23.54
CA GLN A 223 1.68 -5.38 -22.67
C GLN A 223 0.78 -6.24 -21.77
N MET A 224 -0.25 -5.63 -21.20
CA MET A 224 -1.23 -6.36 -20.39
C MET A 224 -2.02 -7.35 -21.26
N ALA A 225 -2.43 -6.95 -22.47
CA ALA A 225 -3.12 -7.84 -23.40
C ALA A 225 -2.28 -9.07 -23.78
N GLU A 226 -0.95 -8.91 -23.89
CA GLU A 226 -0.06 -10.05 -24.16
C GLU A 226 0.10 -10.94 -22.92
N ALA A 227 0.28 -10.37 -21.73
CA ALA A 227 0.33 -11.12 -20.47
C ALA A 227 -0.96 -11.96 -20.27
N TRP A 228 -2.14 -11.38 -20.56
CA TRP A 228 -3.39 -12.12 -20.51
C TRP A 228 -3.43 -13.29 -21.51
N ARG A 229 -2.90 -13.11 -22.73
CA ARG A 229 -2.86 -14.19 -23.72
C ARG A 229 -1.97 -15.34 -23.25
N GLU A 230 -0.81 -15.04 -22.66
CA GLU A 230 0.10 -16.04 -22.13
C GLU A 230 -0.51 -16.79 -20.94
N GLU A 231 -1.16 -16.08 -20.02
CA GLU A 231 -1.78 -16.67 -18.83
C GLU A 231 -2.97 -17.59 -19.19
N PHE A 232 -3.76 -17.21 -20.19
CA PHE A 232 -4.91 -17.99 -20.66
C PHE A 232 -4.58 -19.00 -21.78
N LEU A 233 -3.30 -19.33 -22.00
CA LEU A 233 -2.96 -20.50 -22.82
C LEU A 233 -3.55 -21.77 -22.19
N PRO A 234 -4.02 -22.74 -23.02
CA PRO A 234 -4.62 -23.98 -22.51
C PRO A 234 -3.76 -24.73 -21.49
N GLU A 235 -2.44 -24.70 -21.65
CA GLU A 235 -1.47 -25.29 -20.74
C GLU A 235 -1.41 -24.59 -19.37
N ASN A 236 -1.83 -23.33 -19.27
CA ASN A 236 -1.79 -22.52 -18.05
C ASN A 236 -3.15 -22.44 -17.32
N LEU A 237 -4.23 -22.97 -17.94
CA LEU A 237 -5.58 -22.94 -17.36
C LEU A 237 -5.83 -23.96 -16.23
N GLY A 238 -4.79 -24.68 -15.79
CA GLY A 238 -4.89 -25.52 -14.61
C GLY A 238 -4.92 -24.66 -13.33
N VAL A 239 -5.98 -24.77 -12.53
CA VAL A 239 -5.91 -24.29 -11.15
C VAL A 239 -4.84 -25.15 -10.46
N PRO A 240 -3.75 -24.59 -9.92
CA PRO A 240 -2.81 -25.39 -9.14
C PRO A 240 -3.59 -26.09 -8.03
N GLU A 241 -3.54 -27.41 -7.97
CA GLU A 241 -4.00 -28.13 -6.79
C GLU A 241 -3.03 -27.76 -5.65
N SER A 242 -3.48 -26.82 -4.82
CA SER A 242 -2.77 -26.41 -3.61
C SER A 242 -3.71 -26.56 -2.43
N ASP A 243 -3.20 -27.14 -1.35
CA ASP A 243 -3.89 -27.19 -0.07
C ASP A 243 -3.79 -25.84 0.67
N ASP A 244 -3.12 -24.83 0.09
CA ASP A 244 -2.97 -23.51 0.68
C ASP A 244 -4.29 -22.75 0.73
N LEU A 245 -4.62 -22.19 1.88
CA LEU A 245 -5.83 -21.38 2.07
C LEU A 245 -5.80 -20.10 1.21
N TYR A 246 -4.63 -19.55 0.98
CA TYR A 246 -4.41 -18.37 0.15
C TYR A 246 -3.35 -18.64 -0.91
N LEU A 247 -3.64 -18.34 -2.17
CA LEU A 247 -2.67 -18.40 -3.27
C LEU A 247 -1.72 -17.19 -3.29
N CYS A 248 -1.94 -16.20 -2.42
CA CYS A 248 -1.05 -15.05 -2.24
C CYS A 248 -0.10 -15.30 -1.06
N GLY A 249 1.02 -14.59 -1.00
CA GLY A 249 2.02 -14.70 0.07
C GLY A 249 1.57 -14.19 1.47
N ALA A 250 0.27 -13.93 1.66
CA ALA A 250 -0.26 -13.45 2.94
C ALA A 250 -0.05 -14.49 4.04
N GLY A 251 0.66 -14.09 5.10
CA GLY A 251 1.02 -14.96 6.22
C GLY A 251 2.12 -15.98 5.90
N VAL A 252 2.69 -16.02 4.70
CA VAL A 252 3.85 -16.84 4.35
C VAL A 252 5.12 -16.02 4.45
N ALA A 253 5.25 -14.98 3.61
CA ALA A 253 6.36 -14.05 3.61
C ALA A 253 5.93 -12.59 3.87
N ASN A 254 4.60 -12.33 3.89
CA ASN A 254 4.02 -11.01 4.05
C ASN A 254 3.23 -10.89 5.36
N PHE A 255 3.31 -9.75 5.99
CA PHE A 255 2.54 -9.42 7.20
C PHE A 255 2.24 -7.92 7.27
N VAL A 256 1.31 -7.54 8.15
CA VAL A 256 0.92 -6.15 8.39
C VAL A 256 0.95 -5.85 9.89
N VAL A 257 1.46 -4.69 10.26
CA VAL A 257 1.24 -4.09 11.58
C VAL A 257 0.38 -2.85 11.40
N ASP A 258 -0.78 -2.87 12.03
CA ASP A 258 -1.73 -1.77 11.99
C ASP A 258 -1.33 -0.61 12.93
N PRO A 259 -2.00 0.57 12.86
CA PRO A 259 -1.64 1.71 13.71
C PRO A 259 -1.83 1.48 15.20
N TYR A 260 -2.55 0.46 15.59
CA TYR A 260 -2.88 0.15 17.00
C TYR A 260 -2.03 -0.98 17.57
N GLY A 261 -1.15 -1.55 16.75
CA GLY A 261 -0.21 -2.60 17.13
C GLY A 261 -0.69 -4.01 16.84
N GLU A 262 -1.81 -4.18 16.12
CA GLU A 262 -2.23 -5.50 15.68
C GLU A 262 -1.31 -6.01 14.57
N LEU A 263 -0.71 -7.18 14.80
CA LEU A 263 0.02 -7.95 13.79
C LEU A 263 -0.96 -8.84 13.05
N GLU A 264 -1.07 -8.68 11.75
CA GLU A 264 -2.10 -9.28 10.90
C GLU A 264 -1.49 -9.90 9.64
N LEU A 265 -2.25 -10.81 8.98
CA LEU A 265 -1.81 -11.49 7.76
C LEU A 265 -1.71 -10.55 6.56
N CYS A 266 -2.70 -9.68 6.38
CA CYS A 266 -2.72 -8.70 5.30
C CYS A 266 -3.64 -7.51 5.60
N LEU A 267 -3.56 -6.46 4.78
CA LEU A 267 -4.37 -5.24 4.90
C LEU A 267 -5.88 -5.49 4.89
N ILE A 268 -6.34 -6.61 4.33
CA ILE A 268 -7.75 -6.91 4.12
C ILE A 268 -8.24 -8.02 5.06
N SER A 269 -7.41 -9.04 5.32
CA SER A 269 -7.73 -10.15 6.24
C SER A 269 -7.18 -9.85 7.63
N ARG A 270 -8.06 -9.31 8.50
CA ARG A 270 -7.70 -8.78 9.83
C ARG A 270 -8.30 -9.59 10.99
N HIS A 271 -8.63 -10.86 10.75
CA HIS A 271 -9.30 -11.68 11.75
C HIS A 271 -8.36 -12.57 12.57
N TYR A 272 -7.11 -12.69 12.13
CA TYR A 272 -6.11 -13.56 12.73
C TYR A 272 -4.89 -12.72 13.06
N GLY A 273 -4.79 -12.27 14.29
CA GLY A 273 -3.69 -11.42 14.71
C GLY A 273 -3.60 -11.36 16.23
N HIS A 274 -2.58 -10.67 16.72
CA HIS A 274 -2.42 -10.32 18.11
C HIS A 274 -1.80 -8.94 18.26
N ASN A 275 -2.00 -8.32 19.40
CA ASN A 275 -1.48 -6.99 19.66
C ASN A 275 -0.03 -7.04 20.14
N LEU A 276 0.87 -6.33 19.46
CA LEU A 276 2.30 -6.24 19.81
C LEU A 276 2.58 -5.59 21.16
N ARG A 277 1.59 -4.90 21.77
CA ARG A 277 1.68 -4.38 23.12
C ARG A 277 1.48 -5.46 24.19
N GLU A 278 0.78 -6.54 23.85
CA GLU A 278 0.46 -7.65 24.75
C GLU A 278 1.43 -8.81 24.58
N LYS A 279 1.82 -9.07 23.33
CA LYS A 279 2.74 -10.15 22.97
C LYS A 279 3.84 -9.63 22.06
N GLY A 280 5.06 -10.15 22.22
CA GLY A 280 6.18 -9.82 21.33
C GLY A 280 5.97 -10.35 19.90
N PHE A 281 6.63 -9.74 18.93
CA PHE A 281 6.60 -10.18 17.54
C PHE A 281 7.00 -11.67 17.38
N ARG A 282 7.81 -12.18 18.29
CA ARG A 282 8.41 -13.53 18.27
C ARG A 282 7.57 -14.60 18.96
N GLU A 283 6.71 -14.23 19.92
CA GLU A 283 6.00 -15.21 20.76
C GLU A 283 4.84 -15.90 20.04
N ASP A 284 4.32 -15.29 18.98
CA ASP A 284 3.32 -15.88 18.09
C ASP A 284 3.73 -15.61 16.64
N HIS A 285 4.78 -16.29 16.19
CA HIS A 285 5.22 -16.24 14.81
C HIS A 285 4.05 -16.23 13.82
N ILE A 286 4.24 -15.51 12.70
CA ILE A 286 3.46 -15.72 11.47
C ILE A 286 3.24 -17.22 11.23
N ALA A 287 4.21 -18.09 11.56
CA ALA A 287 4.05 -19.55 11.57
C ALA A 287 2.92 -20.07 12.48
N VAL A 288 2.67 -19.45 13.65
CA VAL A 288 1.54 -19.84 14.52
C VAL A 288 0.20 -19.36 13.95
N LEU A 289 0.19 -18.22 13.29
CA LEU A 289 -1.00 -17.77 12.54
C LEU A 289 -1.29 -18.72 11.37
N LEU A 290 -0.25 -19.30 10.76
CA LEU A 290 -0.38 -20.29 9.68
C LEU A 290 -0.79 -21.66 10.18
N ASP A 291 -0.28 -22.13 11.33
CA ASP A 291 -0.70 -23.39 11.97
C ASP A 291 -2.14 -23.33 12.47
N ALA A 292 -2.67 -22.13 12.78
CA ALA A 292 -4.08 -21.95 13.16
C ALA A 292 -5.05 -21.97 11.95
N ILE A 293 -4.51 -21.94 10.73
CA ILE A 293 -5.26 -21.92 9.47
C ILE A 293 -5.13 -23.27 8.74
N ALA A 294 -4.14 -24.08 9.08
CA ALA A 294 -3.94 -25.46 8.59
C ALA A 294 -4.80 -26.45 9.37
#